data_88a8b61c37aa415e956069604086b9ee
#
_entry.id   88a8b61c37aa415e956069604086b9ee
#
_cell.length_a   1.000
_cell.length_b   1.000
_cell.length_c   1.000
_cell.angle_alpha   90.00
_cell.angle_beta   90.00
_cell.angle_gamma   90.00
#
_symmetry.space_group_name_H-M   'P 1'
#
loop_
_entity.id
_entity.type
_entity.pdbx_description
1 polymer ?
#
loop_
_entity_poly.entity_id
_entity_poly.type
_entity_poly.pdbx_seq_one_letter_code
_entity_poly.pdbx_strand_id
1 'polypeptide(L)'
;SRLQQQMLRAGDKVLLVTSTIPEEGKTMTSVNLALAFALDGKKVALLDGDLRKPSIGEMLGVPEGPGLTEYFAGKKKAEEICIMKNKIAFYQGGMKKGKVSSLINEEKMRALIEELKAQYDIVLIDAAPAYAFSDASILSSYAERVLYVVRADKAPVSYTHLTLPT
;
A
#
# COMPACT_ATOMS: atom_id res chain seq x y z
N SER A 1 -6.59 -9.39 14.60
CA SER A 1 -7.27 -10.21 13.58
C SER A 1 -6.43 -11.44 13.22
N ARG A 2 -7.06 -12.38 12.53
CA ARG A 2 -6.38 -13.60 12.09
C ARG A 2 -5.23 -13.27 11.13
N LEU A 3 -5.43 -12.34 10.22
CA LEU A 3 -4.39 -11.88 9.29
C LEU A 3 -3.21 -11.27 10.05
N GLN A 4 -3.47 -10.41 11.03
CA GLN A 4 -2.42 -9.81 11.85
C GLN A 4 -1.58 -10.89 12.54
N GLN A 5 -2.23 -11.89 13.13
CA GLN A 5 -1.55 -12.99 13.80
C GLN A 5 -0.71 -13.82 12.84
N GLN A 6 -1.22 -14.11 11.66
CA GLN A 6 -0.49 -14.86 10.64
C GLN A 6 0.75 -14.12 10.18
N MET A 7 0.64 -12.81 9.94
CA MET A 7 1.80 -11.99 9.53
C MET A 7 2.84 -11.93 10.62
N LEU A 8 2.44 -11.74 11.86
CA LEU A 8 3.37 -11.68 13.00
C LEU A 8 4.12 -13.02 13.18
N ARG A 9 3.45 -14.14 13.03
CA ARG A 9 4.06 -15.47 13.16
C ARG A 9 5.09 -15.74 12.07
N ALA A 10 4.78 -15.30 10.84
CA ALA A 10 5.67 -15.49 9.71
C ALA A 10 6.82 -14.48 9.68
N GLY A 11 6.77 -13.44 10.50
CA GLY A 11 7.72 -12.35 10.45
C GLY A 11 7.56 -11.44 9.25
N ASP A 12 6.42 -11.53 8.56
CA ASP A 12 6.14 -10.71 7.39
C ASP A 12 5.79 -9.29 7.80
N LYS A 13 6.35 -8.32 7.10
CA LYS A 13 6.12 -6.90 7.37
C LYS A 13 5.46 -6.18 6.21
N VAL A 14 5.66 -6.63 4.98
CA VAL A 14 5.19 -5.92 3.78
C VAL A 14 3.99 -6.64 3.19
N LEU A 15 2.85 -5.97 3.21
CA LEU A 15 1.58 -6.49 2.72
C LEU A 15 1.10 -5.62 1.55
N LEU A 16 0.90 -6.24 0.39
CA LEU A 16 0.24 -5.61 -0.74
C LEU A 16 -1.26 -5.88 -0.66
N VAL A 17 -2.07 -4.85 -0.86
CA VAL A 17 -3.53 -4.97 -0.91
C VAL A 17 -3.97 -4.66 -2.34
N THR A 18 -4.68 -5.59 -2.97
CA THR A 18 -5.24 -5.41 -4.30
C THR A 18 -6.64 -6.02 -4.35
N SER A 19 -7.35 -5.83 -5.44
CA SER A 19 -8.67 -6.41 -5.64
C SER A 19 -8.75 -7.10 -7.00
N THR A 20 -9.71 -8.02 -7.15
CA THR A 20 -9.91 -8.72 -8.41
C THR A 20 -10.64 -7.88 -9.45
N ILE A 21 -11.40 -6.89 -9.00
CA ILE A 21 -12.18 -6.00 -9.86
C ILE A 21 -12.02 -4.56 -9.38
N PRO A 22 -12.29 -3.55 -10.25
CA PRO A 22 -12.18 -2.14 -9.87
C PRO A 22 -13.32 -1.76 -8.94
N GLU A 23 -13.06 -1.86 -7.63
CA GLU A 23 -14.11 -1.67 -6.66
C GLU A 23 -13.69 -0.78 -5.50
N GLU A 24 -14.70 -0.19 -4.91
CA GLU A 24 -14.59 0.79 -3.84
C GLU A 24 -14.02 0.21 -2.54
N GLY A 25 -14.20 -1.09 -2.28
CA GLY A 25 -13.80 -1.69 -1.02
C GLY A 25 -12.30 -1.82 -0.79
N LYS A 26 -11.50 -1.83 -1.85
CA LYS A 26 -10.06 -2.06 -1.74
C LYS A 26 -9.34 -0.98 -0.93
N THR A 27 -9.55 0.28 -1.30
CA THR A 27 -8.88 1.39 -0.62
C THR A 27 -9.36 1.54 0.82
N MET A 28 -10.66 1.38 1.03
CA MET A 28 -11.21 1.37 2.38
C MET A 28 -10.62 0.24 3.23
N THR A 29 -10.44 -0.94 2.64
CA THR A 29 -9.81 -2.07 3.33
C THR A 29 -8.37 -1.75 3.71
N SER A 30 -7.59 -1.16 2.79
CA SER A 30 -6.21 -0.76 3.08
C SER A 30 -6.14 0.23 4.25
N VAL A 31 -6.98 1.25 4.22
CA VAL A 31 -7.03 2.25 5.29
C VAL A 31 -7.46 1.63 6.62
N ASN A 32 -8.50 0.80 6.59
CA ASN A 32 -9.00 0.15 7.80
C ASN A 32 -7.98 -0.81 8.41
N LEU A 33 -7.24 -1.54 7.58
CA LEU A 33 -6.14 -2.39 8.06
C LEU A 33 -5.05 -1.56 8.72
N ALA A 34 -4.64 -0.46 8.09
CA ALA A 34 -3.63 0.44 8.63
C ALA A 34 -4.06 0.97 10.01
N LEU A 35 -5.32 1.43 10.10
CA LEU A 35 -5.87 1.93 11.36
C LEU A 35 -5.93 0.84 12.43
N ALA A 36 -6.33 -0.38 12.05
CA ALA A 36 -6.41 -1.50 12.99
C ALA A 36 -5.04 -1.86 13.56
N PHE A 37 -4.01 -1.93 12.71
CA PHE A 37 -2.65 -2.17 13.19
C PHE A 37 -2.17 -1.04 14.10
N ALA A 38 -2.45 0.21 13.74
CA ALA A 38 -2.05 1.36 14.55
C ALA A 38 -2.75 1.35 15.91
N LEU A 39 -4.03 1.00 15.95
CA LEU A 39 -4.79 0.88 17.20
C LEU A 39 -4.24 -0.26 18.08
N ASP A 40 -3.67 -1.29 17.46
CA ASP A 40 -3.03 -2.39 18.17
C ASP A 40 -1.59 -2.06 18.60
N GLY A 41 -1.19 -0.81 18.49
CA GLY A 41 0.13 -0.33 18.94
C GLY A 41 1.26 -0.56 17.96
N LYS A 42 0.97 -1.00 16.73
CA LYS A 42 1.99 -1.21 15.72
C LYS A 42 2.38 0.11 15.05
N LYS A 43 3.64 0.22 14.66
CA LYS A 43 4.11 1.30 13.81
C LYS A 43 3.81 0.93 12.37
N VAL A 44 3.01 1.77 11.70
CA VAL A 44 2.47 1.46 10.37
C VAL A 44 2.93 2.50 9.34
N ALA A 45 3.41 2.01 8.20
CA ALA A 45 3.59 2.81 7.01
C ALA A 45 2.55 2.37 5.97
N LEU A 46 1.91 3.33 5.30
CA LEU A 46 0.90 3.08 4.29
C LEU A 46 1.28 3.82 3.01
N LEU A 47 1.47 3.07 1.93
CA LEU A 47 1.85 3.60 0.62
C LEU A 47 0.66 3.49 -0.34
N ASP A 48 0.33 4.60 -0.99
CA ASP A 48 -0.65 4.59 -2.08
C ASP A 48 0.07 4.24 -3.38
N GLY A 49 0.08 2.95 -3.71
CA GLY A 49 0.73 2.42 -4.91
C GLY A 49 -0.16 2.40 -6.15
N ASP A 50 -1.42 2.82 -6.03
CA ASP A 50 -2.31 2.97 -7.18
C ASP A 50 -2.04 4.33 -7.83
N LEU A 51 -0.96 4.41 -8.60
CA LEU A 51 -0.49 5.67 -9.17
C LEU A 51 -1.37 6.18 -10.32
N ARG A 52 -2.26 5.33 -10.85
CA ARG A 52 -3.23 5.75 -11.86
C ARG A 52 -4.31 6.63 -11.24
N LYS A 53 -4.77 6.25 -10.07
CA LYS A 53 -5.86 6.90 -9.36
C LYS A 53 -5.60 6.84 -7.87
N PRO A 54 -4.65 7.64 -7.37
CA PRO A 54 -4.40 7.69 -5.93
C PRO A 54 -5.64 8.18 -5.20
N SER A 55 -6.09 7.44 -4.19
CA SER A 55 -7.36 7.75 -3.51
C SER A 55 -7.27 7.71 -1.98
N ILE A 56 -6.17 7.21 -1.43
CA ILE A 56 -6.04 7.12 0.03
C ILE A 56 -5.97 8.52 0.66
N GLY A 57 -5.29 9.46 0.02
CA GLY A 57 -5.15 10.81 0.55
C GLY A 57 -6.49 11.48 0.79
N GLU A 58 -7.40 11.37 -0.16
CA GLU A 58 -8.76 11.90 -0.03
C GLU A 58 -9.47 11.27 1.17
N MET A 59 -9.37 9.95 1.32
CA MET A 59 -9.99 9.23 2.41
C MET A 59 -9.43 9.63 3.78
N LEU A 60 -8.14 9.93 3.85
CA LEU A 60 -7.49 10.38 5.08
C LEU A 60 -7.58 11.89 5.33
N GLY A 61 -8.17 12.64 4.41
CA GLY A 61 -8.23 14.10 4.52
C GLY A 61 -6.88 14.78 4.27
N VAL A 62 -6.02 14.17 3.47
CA VAL A 62 -4.72 14.72 3.10
C VAL A 62 -4.84 15.40 1.74
N PRO A 63 -4.52 16.70 1.62
CA PRO A 63 -4.55 17.36 0.33
C PRO A 63 -3.58 16.74 -0.67
N GLU A 64 -3.93 16.77 -1.97
CA GLU A 64 -3.04 16.31 -3.02
C GLU A 64 -1.72 17.09 -2.98
N GLY A 65 -0.62 16.38 -3.10
CA GLY A 65 0.72 16.97 -3.05
C GLY A 65 1.79 15.98 -3.46
N PRO A 66 3.07 16.34 -3.28
CA PRO A 66 4.16 15.44 -3.61
C PRO A 66 4.05 14.10 -2.90
N GLY A 67 4.35 13.04 -3.62
CA GLY A 67 4.29 11.68 -3.11
C GLY A 67 5.28 10.78 -3.81
N LEU A 68 4.92 9.51 -3.94
CA LEU A 68 5.82 8.49 -4.50
C LEU A 68 6.33 8.86 -5.89
N THR A 69 5.49 9.44 -6.75
CA THR A 69 5.95 9.81 -8.10
C THR A 69 7.06 10.84 -8.08
N GLU A 70 7.02 11.80 -7.18
CA GLU A 70 8.09 12.80 -7.03
C GLU A 70 9.34 12.21 -6.40
N TYR A 71 9.18 11.27 -5.49
CA TYR A 71 10.29 10.51 -4.93
C TYR A 71 10.98 9.67 -6.01
N PHE A 72 10.23 8.94 -6.82
CA PHE A 72 10.79 8.14 -7.92
C PHE A 72 11.51 8.99 -8.96
N ALA A 73 11.00 10.18 -9.21
CA ALA A 73 11.62 11.12 -10.15
C ALA A 73 12.87 11.83 -9.59
N GLY A 74 13.20 11.59 -8.32
CA GLY A 74 14.34 12.23 -7.68
C GLY A 74 14.11 13.68 -7.27
N LYS A 75 12.85 14.14 -7.28
CA LYS A 75 12.50 15.53 -6.94
C LYS A 75 12.28 15.74 -5.45
N LYS A 76 11.93 14.70 -4.74
CA LYS A 76 11.68 14.71 -3.30
C LYS A 76 12.33 13.51 -2.63
N LYS A 77 12.78 13.70 -1.41
CA LYS A 77 13.26 12.61 -0.56
C LYS A 77 12.08 11.92 0.11
N ALA A 78 12.26 10.70 0.57
CA ALA A 78 11.21 9.94 1.24
C ALA A 78 10.66 10.68 2.46
N GLU A 79 11.50 11.26 3.28
CA GLU A 79 11.08 12.01 4.46
C GLU A 79 10.30 13.28 4.12
N GLU A 80 10.52 13.85 2.93
CA GLU A 80 9.78 15.03 2.48
C GLU A 80 8.35 14.72 2.04
N ILE A 81 8.07 13.49 1.64
CA ILE A 81 6.74 13.07 1.21
C ILE A 81 5.96 12.34 2.29
N CYS A 82 6.59 11.96 3.39
CA CYS A 82 5.93 11.27 4.49
C CYS A 82 5.01 12.23 5.26
N ILE A 83 3.76 11.83 5.44
CA ILE A 83 2.76 12.59 6.19
C ILE A 83 2.26 11.71 7.34
N MET A 84 2.43 12.17 8.57
CA MET A 84 1.86 11.46 9.72
C MET A 84 0.38 11.81 9.87
N LYS A 85 -0.48 10.80 9.78
CA LYS A 85 -1.92 10.96 9.92
C LYS A 85 -2.48 9.78 10.71
N ASN A 86 -3.21 10.07 11.79
CA ASN A 86 -3.81 9.03 12.63
C ASN A 86 -2.79 7.96 13.09
N LYS A 87 -1.57 8.38 13.42
CA LYS A 87 -0.45 7.52 13.80
C LYS A 87 0.06 6.61 12.69
N ILE A 88 -0.29 6.91 11.45
CA ILE A 88 0.17 6.18 10.26
C ILE A 88 1.13 7.08 9.49
N ALA A 89 2.29 6.54 9.10
CA ALA A 89 3.19 7.20 8.17
C ALA A 89 2.66 6.99 6.75
N PHE A 90 2.02 8.00 6.20
CA PHE A 90 1.37 7.93 4.90
C PHE A 90 2.26 8.50 3.79
N TYR A 91 2.37 7.75 2.70
CA TYR A 91 3.11 8.11 1.49
C TYR A 91 2.11 8.13 0.35
N GLN A 92 1.63 9.31 -0.02
CA GLN A 92 0.63 9.44 -1.08
C GLN A 92 1.24 9.13 -2.46
N GLY A 93 0.39 8.83 -3.43
CA GLY A 93 0.85 8.45 -4.77
C GLY A 93 1.63 9.53 -5.49
N GLY A 94 1.28 10.78 -5.27
CA GLY A 94 1.92 11.91 -5.91
C GLY A 94 1.07 12.53 -7.00
N MET A 95 1.65 13.49 -7.70
CA MET A 95 0.92 14.33 -8.65
C MET A 95 1.08 13.90 -10.10
N LYS A 96 2.14 13.16 -10.43
CA LYS A 96 2.37 12.69 -11.79
C LYS A 96 1.49 11.47 -12.07
N LYS A 97 0.72 11.52 -13.15
CA LYS A 97 -0.21 10.45 -13.53
C LYS A 97 0.46 9.45 -14.46
N GLY A 98 0.06 8.18 -14.35
CA GLY A 98 0.54 7.12 -15.21
C GLY A 98 0.48 5.76 -14.55
N LYS A 99 0.96 4.76 -15.29
CA LYS A 99 1.08 3.39 -14.79
C LYS A 99 2.33 3.25 -13.93
N VAL A 100 2.29 2.32 -12.99
CA VAL A 100 3.45 2.01 -12.15
C VAL A 100 4.67 1.69 -13.01
N SER A 101 4.49 0.93 -14.10
CA SER A 101 5.59 0.55 -14.99
C SER A 101 6.34 1.73 -15.58
N SER A 102 5.67 2.87 -15.77
CA SER A 102 6.31 4.07 -16.34
C SER A 102 6.76 5.07 -15.28
N LEU A 103 6.27 4.97 -14.05
CA LEU A 103 6.54 5.94 -13.00
C LEU A 103 7.52 5.44 -11.95
N ILE A 104 7.55 4.13 -11.70
CA ILE A 104 8.37 3.54 -10.65
C ILE A 104 9.85 3.58 -11.00
N ASN A 105 10.66 3.93 -10.03
CA ASN A 105 12.09 3.68 -10.04
C ASN A 105 12.31 2.49 -9.12
N GLU A 106 12.65 1.34 -9.69
CA GLU A 106 12.76 0.08 -8.93
C GLU A 106 13.82 0.14 -7.83
N GLU A 107 14.95 0.76 -8.11
CA GLU A 107 16.02 0.91 -7.14
C GLU A 107 15.55 1.76 -5.95
N LYS A 108 14.88 2.88 -6.23
CA LYS A 108 14.34 3.75 -5.18
C LYS A 108 13.22 3.06 -4.40
N MET A 109 12.35 2.31 -5.07
CA MET A 109 11.29 1.57 -4.38
C MET A 109 11.87 0.53 -3.44
N ARG A 110 12.87 -0.23 -3.91
CA ARG A 110 13.52 -1.25 -3.08
C ARG A 110 14.17 -0.62 -1.86
N ALA A 111 14.87 0.49 -2.05
CA ALA A 111 15.51 1.22 -0.95
C ALA A 111 14.47 1.73 0.06
N LEU A 112 13.35 2.28 -0.44
CA LEU A 112 12.27 2.75 0.43
C LEU A 112 11.67 1.61 1.27
N ILE A 113 11.35 0.48 0.65
CA ILE A 113 10.79 -0.66 1.34
C ILE A 113 11.74 -1.18 2.43
N GLU A 114 13.03 -1.31 2.12
CA GLU A 114 14.01 -1.75 3.12
C GLU A 114 14.12 -0.77 4.28
N GLU A 115 14.12 0.52 4.00
CA GLU A 115 14.13 1.55 5.04
C GLU A 115 12.89 1.50 5.91
N LEU A 116 11.72 1.34 5.30
CA LEU A 116 10.45 1.26 6.04
C LEU A 116 10.37 -0.02 6.87
N LYS A 117 10.86 -1.14 6.37
CA LYS A 117 10.92 -2.38 7.13
C LYS A 117 11.76 -2.25 8.40
N ALA A 118 12.82 -1.45 8.34
CA ALA A 118 13.67 -1.23 9.50
C ALA A 118 13.03 -0.32 10.56
N GLN A 119 12.12 0.57 10.14
CA GLN A 119 11.51 1.58 11.02
C GLN A 119 10.11 1.23 11.48
N TYR A 120 9.37 0.45 10.71
CA TYR A 120 7.95 0.17 10.96
C TYR A 120 7.73 -1.33 11.17
N ASP A 121 6.68 -1.64 11.90
CA ASP A 121 6.26 -3.03 12.13
C ASP A 121 5.54 -3.59 10.92
N ILE A 122 4.76 -2.75 10.24
CA ILE A 122 3.94 -3.12 9.09
C ILE A 122 4.09 -2.05 8.01
N VAL A 123 4.27 -2.51 6.77
CA VAL A 123 4.27 -1.67 5.57
C VAL A 123 3.13 -2.18 4.68
N LEU A 124 2.13 -1.33 4.48
CA LEU A 124 0.99 -1.65 3.62
C LEU A 124 1.15 -0.90 2.30
N ILE A 125 1.00 -1.62 1.19
CA ILE A 125 1.02 -1.05 -0.15
C ILE A 125 -0.34 -1.27 -0.78
N ASP A 126 -1.08 -0.17 -1.03
CA ASP A 126 -2.34 -0.24 -1.75
C ASP A 126 -2.03 -0.22 -3.25
N ALA A 127 -2.42 -1.26 -3.97
CA ALA A 127 -2.14 -1.41 -5.39
C ALA A 127 -3.41 -1.29 -6.22
N ALA A 128 -3.24 -1.00 -7.51
CA ALA A 128 -4.34 -1.02 -8.47
C ALA A 128 -5.01 -2.40 -8.48
N PRO A 129 -6.30 -2.47 -8.88
CA PRO A 129 -6.98 -3.75 -9.01
C PRO A 129 -6.22 -4.73 -9.92
N ALA A 130 -6.39 -6.03 -9.66
CA ALA A 130 -5.65 -7.07 -10.37
C ALA A 130 -5.90 -7.10 -11.89
N TYR A 131 -7.01 -6.53 -12.37
CA TYR A 131 -7.22 -6.40 -13.82
C TYR A 131 -6.21 -5.42 -14.47
N ALA A 132 -5.68 -4.49 -13.69
CA ALA A 132 -4.55 -3.65 -14.11
C ALA A 132 -3.24 -4.43 -13.87
N PHE A 133 -3.15 -5.59 -14.50
CA PHE A 133 -2.25 -6.68 -14.19
C PHE A 133 -0.78 -6.29 -14.01
N SER A 134 -0.27 -5.46 -14.90
CA SER A 134 1.14 -5.08 -14.85
C SER A 134 1.49 -4.28 -13.59
N ASP A 135 0.60 -3.37 -13.15
CA ASP A 135 0.86 -2.52 -12.00
C ASP A 135 0.90 -3.33 -10.70
N ALA A 136 -0.10 -4.19 -10.48
CA ALA A 136 -0.16 -5.04 -9.30
C ALA A 136 1.00 -6.05 -9.28
N SER A 137 1.34 -6.61 -10.44
CA SER A 137 2.43 -7.55 -10.57
C SER A 137 3.78 -6.92 -10.23
N ILE A 138 4.03 -5.70 -10.69
CA ILE A 138 5.27 -4.98 -10.36
C ILE A 138 5.36 -4.74 -8.86
N LEU A 139 4.30 -4.21 -8.26
CA LEU A 139 4.31 -3.90 -6.83
C LEU A 139 4.38 -5.15 -5.95
N SER A 140 3.80 -6.26 -6.41
CA SER A 140 3.83 -7.51 -5.63
C SER A 140 5.24 -8.04 -5.43
N SER A 141 6.17 -7.71 -6.33
CA SER A 141 7.56 -8.12 -6.19
C SER A 141 8.26 -7.55 -4.95
N TYR A 142 7.72 -6.47 -4.39
CA TYR A 142 8.27 -5.85 -3.17
C TYR A 142 7.57 -6.33 -1.89
N ALA A 143 6.46 -7.06 -2.02
CA ALA A 143 5.65 -7.48 -0.89
C ALA A 143 6.04 -8.90 -0.42
N GLU A 144 5.86 -9.15 0.86
CA GLU A 144 6.05 -10.47 1.45
C GLU A 144 4.74 -11.25 1.48
N ARG A 145 3.61 -10.54 1.37
CA ARG A 145 2.27 -11.14 1.38
C ARG A 145 1.32 -10.29 0.54
N VAL A 146 0.39 -10.93 -0.14
CA VAL A 146 -0.63 -10.25 -0.95
C VAL A 146 -2.00 -10.56 -0.38
N LEU A 147 -2.80 -9.52 -0.18
CA LEU A 147 -4.19 -9.61 0.22
C LEU A 147 -5.08 -9.23 -0.96
N TYR A 148 -5.93 -10.15 -1.38
CA TYR A 148 -6.94 -9.88 -2.41
C TYR A 148 -8.26 -9.54 -1.74
N VAL A 149 -8.79 -8.36 -2.08
CA VAL A 149 -10.12 -7.94 -1.65
C VAL A 149 -11.11 -8.41 -2.71
N VAL A 150 -12.04 -9.27 -2.30
CA VAL A 150 -13.06 -9.83 -3.18
C VAL A 150 -14.41 -9.36 -2.67
N ARG A 151 -15.23 -8.83 -3.58
CA ARG A 151 -16.59 -8.43 -3.23
C ARG A 151 -17.55 -9.52 -3.67
N ALA A 152 -18.22 -10.13 -2.70
CA ALA A 152 -19.30 -11.06 -2.97
C ALA A 152 -20.59 -10.25 -3.25
N ASP A 153 -21.47 -10.80 -4.10
CA ASP A 153 -22.75 -10.16 -4.45
C ASP A 153 -23.52 -9.75 -3.20
N LYS A 154 -23.83 -8.44 -3.12
CA LYS A 154 -24.65 -7.85 -2.02
C LYS A 154 -24.15 -8.18 -0.61
N ALA A 155 -22.94 -8.73 -0.48
CA ALA A 155 -22.35 -9.06 0.80
C ALA A 155 -21.27 -8.03 1.17
N PRO A 156 -20.86 -7.96 2.43
CA PRO A 156 -19.70 -7.17 2.82
C PRO A 156 -18.46 -7.62 2.04
N VAL A 157 -17.50 -6.72 1.90
CA VAL A 157 -16.21 -7.06 1.31
C VAL A 157 -15.57 -8.17 2.13
N SER A 158 -15.25 -9.27 1.47
CA SER A 158 -14.45 -10.34 2.05
C SER A 158 -13.06 -10.34 1.42
N TYR A 159 -12.11 -11.00 2.05
CA TYR A 159 -10.76 -11.04 1.50
C TYR A 159 -10.12 -12.40 1.71
N THR A 160 -9.34 -12.78 0.71
CA THR A 160 -8.48 -13.95 0.73
C THR A 160 -7.06 -13.46 0.52
N HIS A 161 -6.13 -13.99 1.27
CA HIS A 161 -4.73 -13.62 1.08
C HIS A 161 -3.92 -14.81 0.59
N LEU A 162 -2.90 -14.49 -0.21
CA LEU A 162 -1.96 -15.46 -0.74
C LEU A 162 -0.56 -15.09 -0.27
N THR A 163 0.20 -16.11 0.13
CA THR A 163 1.63 -15.92 0.41
C THR A 163 2.36 -15.95 -0.92
N LEU A 164 3.24 -14.98 -1.14
CA LEU A 164 4.05 -14.97 -2.35
C LEU A 164 5.13 -16.05 -2.28
N PRO A 165 5.40 -16.72 -3.39
CA PRO A 165 6.58 -17.59 -3.46
C PRO A 165 7.84 -16.74 -3.31
N THR A 166 8.73 -17.19 -2.50
CA THR A 166 10.04 -16.56 -2.31
C THR A 166 11.03 -17.02 -3.35
#